data_067061fc0cdbb6b33fca319d543a907f
#
_entry.id   067061fc0cdbb6b33fca319d543a907f
#
_cell.length_a   1.000
_cell.length_b   1.000
_cell.length_c   1.000
_cell.angle_alpha   90.00
_cell.angle_beta   90.00
_cell.angle_gamma   90.00
#
_symmetry.space_group_name_H-M   'P 1'
#
loop_
_entity.id
_entity.type
_entity.pdbx_description
1 polymer ?
#
loop_
_entity_poly.entity_id
_entity_poly.type
_entity_poly.pdbx_seq_one_letter_code
_entity_poly.pdbx_strand_id
1 'polypeptide(L)'
;MGYDYSRLQNPTREHLEKTISMLERGYDTLAFSTGMAAVTALMELFSPGDHIIASDDLYGGTRRLFGSISSKNGISFDLTDTADVSAIESLVKPQTKAVFVETPTNPMMQVTDIAAVSRLAKQRGLLLIVDNTFLTPYFQRPLTLGADIVIQAPAFRRLTAG
;
A
#
# COMPACT_ATOMS: atom_id res chain seq x y z
N MET A 1 -22.98 -18.83 -14.04
CA MET A 1 -23.38 -18.70 -12.64
C MET A 1 -23.71 -17.25 -12.36
N GLY A 2 -24.83 -16.97 -11.67
CA GLY A 2 -25.23 -15.59 -11.33
C GLY A 2 -24.65 -15.15 -9.99
N TYR A 3 -24.81 -13.86 -9.68
CA TYR A 3 -24.46 -13.28 -8.38
C TYR A 3 -25.54 -13.69 -7.37
N ASP A 4 -25.19 -14.42 -6.32
CA ASP A 4 -26.12 -14.92 -5.31
C ASP A 4 -25.94 -14.29 -3.92
N TYR A 5 -24.75 -13.77 -3.59
CA TYR A 5 -24.47 -13.16 -2.30
C TYR A 5 -23.49 -12.00 -2.40
N SER A 6 -23.96 -10.77 -2.09
CA SER A 6 -23.23 -9.51 -2.32
C SER A 6 -21.87 -9.42 -1.63
N ARG A 7 -21.67 -10.09 -0.50
CA ARG A 7 -20.38 -10.09 0.20
C ARG A 7 -19.32 -10.88 -0.55
N LEU A 8 -19.73 -11.95 -1.23
CA LEU A 8 -18.83 -12.77 -2.05
C LEU A 8 -18.69 -12.18 -3.44
N GLN A 9 -19.81 -11.88 -4.11
CA GLN A 9 -19.84 -11.37 -5.47
C GLN A 9 -20.90 -10.27 -5.60
N ASN A 10 -20.51 -9.14 -6.16
CA ASN A 10 -21.43 -8.03 -6.41
C ASN A 10 -21.04 -7.35 -7.73
N PRO A 11 -21.96 -7.22 -8.70
CA PRO A 11 -21.64 -6.70 -10.03
C PRO A 11 -21.15 -5.26 -10.01
N THR A 12 -21.67 -4.43 -9.10
CA THR A 12 -21.23 -3.02 -8.97
C THR A 12 -19.81 -2.95 -8.41
N ARG A 13 -19.49 -3.75 -7.39
CA ARG A 13 -18.14 -3.84 -6.83
C ARG A 13 -17.16 -4.39 -7.87
N GLU A 14 -17.51 -5.45 -8.56
CA GLU A 14 -16.67 -6.04 -9.61
C GLU A 14 -16.38 -5.04 -10.74
N HIS A 15 -17.37 -4.22 -11.12
CA HIS A 15 -17.14 -3.17 -12.11
C HIS A 15 -16.15 -2.12 -11.62
N LEU A 16 -16.25 -1.70 -10.35
CA LEU A 16 -15.28 -0.80 -9.73
C LEU A 16 -13.89 -1.42 -9.71
N GLU A 17 -13.75 -2.66 -9.24
CA GLU A 17 -12.48 -3.39 -9.16
C GLU A 17 -11.81 -3.50 -10.53
N LYS A 18 -12.54 -3.90 -11.56
CA LYS A 18 -12.04 -3.94 -12.95
C LYS A 18 -11.62 -2.57 -13.47
N THR A 19 -12.38 -1.53 -13.15
CA THR A 19 -12.06 -0.17 -13.57
C THR A 19 -10.75 0.31 -12.95
N ILE A 20 -10.55 0.08 -11.65
CA ILE A 20 -9.31 0.46 -10.94
C ILE A 20 -8.13 -0.37 -11.46
N SER A 21 -8.29 -1.68 -11.68
CA SER A 21 -7.26 -2.53 -12.27
C SER A 21 -6.78 -1.97 -13.62
N MET A 22 -7.72 -1.57 -14.49
CA MET A 22 -7.37 -0.98 -15.80
C MET A 22 -6.63 0.36 -15.66
N LEU A 23 -7.06 1.21 -14.73
CA LEU A 23 -6.44 2.52 -14.50
C LEU A 23 -5.01 2.38 -13.96
N GLU A 24 -4.80 1.45 -13.03
CA GLU A 24 -3.48 1.14 -12.45
C GLU A 24 -2.61 0.26 -13.35
N ARG A 25 -3.18 -0.32 -14.41
CA ARG A 25 -2.54 -1.37 -15.21
C ARG A 25 -2.16 -2.59 -14.37
N GLY A 26 -2.98 -2.88 -13.36
CA GLY A 26 -2.84 -4.02 -12.46
C GLY A 26 -3.48 -5.29 -13.01
N TYR A 27 -3.14 -6.42 -12.40
CA TYR A 27 -3.73 -7.70 -12.73
C TYR A 27 -5.15 -7.82 -12.18
N ASP A 28 -5.36 -7.39 -10.93
CA ASP A 28 -6.65 -7.44 -10.26
C ASP A 28 -6.74 -6.37 -9.17
N THR A 29 -7.95 -6.12 -8.65
CA THR A 29 -8.21 -5.18 -7.55
C THR A 29 -9.22 -5.78 -6.59
N LEU A 30 -9.02 -5.55 -5.31
CA LEU A 30 -9.97 -5.87 -4.24
C LEU A 30 -10.47 -4.57 -3.60
N ALA A 31 -11.79 -4.37 -3.61
CA ALA A 31 -12.40 -3.21 -2.98
C ALA A 31 -12.82 -3.51 -1.54
N PHE A 32 -12.46 -2.62 -0.64
CA PHE A 32 -12.76 -2.67 0.79
C PHE A 32 -13.65 -1.48 1.18
N SER A 33 -14.32 -1.58 2.33
CA SER A 33 -15.19 -0.51 2.84
C SER A 33 -14.43 0.76 3.26
N THR A 34 -13.14 0.64 3.57
CA THR A 34 -12.25 1.76 3.96
C THR A 34 -10.81 1.46 3.57
N GLY A 35 -9.97 2.51 3.44
CA GLY A 35 -8.53 2.34 3.23
C GLY A 35 -7.88 1.55 4.37
N MET A 36 -8.28 1.78 5.63
CA MET A 36 -7.76 1.00 6.75
C MET A 36 -8.16 -0.47 6.70
N ALA A 37 -9.33 -0.81 6.16
CA ALA A 37 -9.70 -2.21 5.94
C ALA A 37 -8.80 -2.86 4.89
N ALA A 38 -8.43 -2.13 3.83
CA ALA A 38 -7.47 -2.60 2.83
C ALA A 38 -6.08 -2.83 3.43
N VAL A 39 -5.55 -1.85 4.20
CA VAL A 39 -4.25 -1.99 4.87
C VAL A 39 -4.26 -3.15 5.88
N THR A 40 -5.35 -3.32 6.63
CA THR A 40 -5.47 -4.45 7.58
C THR A 40 -5.47 -5.79 6.86
N ALA A 41 -6.24 -5.93 5.78
CA ALA A 41 -6.26 -7.15 4.98
C ALA A 41 -4.90 -7.45 4.35
N LEU A 42 -4.16 -6.42 3.94
CA LEU A 42 -2.79 -6.57 3.44
C LEU A 42 -1.85 -7.19 4.48
N MET A 43 -2.03 -6.86 5.77
CA MET A 43 -1.18 -7.42 6.84
C MET A 43 -1.35 -8.94 7.01
N GLU A 44 -2.45 -9.52 6.53
CA GLU A 44 -2.66 -10.98 6.52
C GLU A 44 -1.72 -11.74 5.56
N LEU A 45 -0.99 -11.02 4.69
CA LEU A 45 0.07 -11.62 3.85
C LEU A 45 1.32 -11.96 4.65
N PHE A 46 1.45 -11.45 5.88
CA PHE A 46 2.65 -11.58 6.70
C PHE A 46 2.39 -12.46 7.91
N SER A 47 3.42 -13.18 8.32
CA SER A 47 3.41 -14.11 9.45
C SER A 47 4.17 -13.55 10.66
N PRO A 48 3.91 -14.05 11.87
CA PRO A 48 4.73 -13.72 13.05
C PRO A 48 6.21 -13.97 12.77
N GLY A 49 7.05 -12.98 13.09
CA GLY A 49 8.49 -13.00 12.82
C GLY A 49 8.89 -12.25 11.56
N ASP A 50 7.96 -11.94 10.66
CA ASP A 50 8.24 -11.11 9.48
C ASP A 50 8.55 -9.67 9.87
N HIS A 51 9.35 -9.02 9.03
CA HIS A 51 9.77 -7.64 9.19
C HIS A 51 9.38 -6.82 7.96
N ILE A 52 8.92 -5.59 8.20
CA ILE A 52 8.52 -4.63 7.17
C ILE A 52 9.24 -3.30 7.42
N ILE A 53 9.85 -2.75 6.39
CA ILE A 53 10.39 -1.38 6.41
C ILE A 53 9.30 -0.46 5.89
N ALA A 54 9.00 0.64 6.59
CA ALA A 54 7.92 1.55 6.18
C ALA A 54 8.34 3.02 6.26
N SER A 55 7.65 3.87 5.49
CA SER A 55 7.81 5.33 5.61
C SER A 55 7.60 5.77 7.06
N ASP A 56 8.40 6.69 7.54
CA ASP A 56 8.28 7.25 8.90
C ASP A 56 7.14 8.27 9.00
N ASP A 57 6.85 8.97 7.91
CA ASP A 57 5.70 9.88 7.78
C ASP A 57 4.55 9.14 7.09
N LEU A 58 3.77 8.40 7.87
CA LEU A 58 2.60 7.62 7.43
C LEU A 58 1.31 8.25 7.92
N TYR A 59 0.24 8.02 7.20
CA TYR A 59 -1.11 8.26 7.71
C TYR A 59 -1.27 7.68 9.12
N GLY A 60 -1.79 8.51 10.05
CA GLY A 60 -1.84 8.15 11.47
C GLY A 60 -2.60 6.85 11.77
N GLY A 61 -3.57 6.45 10.92
CA GLY A 61 -4.27 5.18 11.01
C GLY A 61 -3.35 3.99 10.73
N THR A 62 -2.57 4.06 9.67
CA THR A 62 -1.58 3.05 9.27
C THR A 62 -0.49 2.89 10.33
N ARG A 63 0.06 4.01 10.82
CA ARG A 63 1.07 4.01 11.89
C ARG A 63 0.53 3.35 13.17
N ARG A 64 -0.73 3.62 13.53
CA ARG A 64 -1.37 3.02 14.69
C ARG A 64 -1.61 1.53 14.50
N LEU A 65 -2.05 1.10 13.32
CA LEU A 65 -2.22 -0.31 12.98
C LEU A 65 -0.90 -1.07 13.15
N PHE A 66 0.19 -0.56 12.58
CA PHE A 66 1.51 -1.19 12.66
C PHE A 66 2.01 -1.28 14.09
N GLY A 67 2.00 -0.16 14.83
CA GLY A 67 2.54 -0.10 16.19
C GLY A 67 1.70 -0.80 17.26
N SER A 68 0.38 -0.93 17.07
CA SER A 68 -0.51 -1.41 18.13
C SER A 68 -1.16 -2.75 17.86
N ILE A 69 -1.39 -3.11 16.60
CA ILE A 69 -2.09 -4.35 16.22
C ILE A 69 -1.12 -5.33 15.56
N SER A 70 -0.51 -4.93 14.45
CA SER A 70 0.37 -5.83 13.70
C SER A 70 1.59 -6.27 14.52
N SER A 71 2.14 -5.37 15.36
CA SER A 71 3.23 -5.73 16.28
C SER A 71 2.81 -6.77 17.33
N LYS A 72 1.56 -6.72 17.81
CA LYS A 72 1.03 -7.78 18.72
C LYS A 72 0.87 -9.12 18.00
N ASN A 73 0.65 -9.10 16.69
CA ASN A 73 0.59 -10.29 15.86
C ASN A 73 2.00 -10.80 15.47
N GLY A 74 3.05 -10.23 16.04
CA GLY A 74 4.44 -10.69 15.86
C GLY A 74 5.13 -10.15 14.59
N ILE A 75 4.54 -9.18 13.89
CA ILE A 75 5.17 -8.50 12.76
C ILE A 75 6.00 -7.32 13.30
N SER A 76 7.25 -7.19 12.88
CA SER A 76 8.13 -6.09 13.28
C SER A 76 8.23 -5.03 12.19
N PHE A 77 8.45 -3.78 12.60
CA PHE A 77 8.52 -2.64 11.70
C PHE A 77 9.71 -1.75 12.03
N ASP A 78 10.47 -1.36 10.99
CA ASP A 78 11.39 -0.23 11.07
C ASP A 78 10.83 0.91 10.21
N LEU A 79 10.82 2.12 10.77
CA LEU A 79 10.35 3.32 10.09
C LEU A 79 11.54 4.17 9.66
N THR A 80 11.50 4.67 8.40
CA THR A 80 12.59 5.47 7.84
C THR A 80 12.07 6.44 6.79
N ASP A 81 12.88 7.45 6.48
CA ASP A 81 12.66 8.27 5.29
C ASP A 81 12.84 7.40 4.02
N THR A 82 11.74 7.11 3.35
CA THR A 82 11.76 6.29 2.13
C THR A 82 12.18 7.06 0.88
N ALA A 83 12.40 8.36 0.95
CA ALA A 83 13.06 9.14 -0.10
C ALA A 83 14.56 8.80 -0.19
N ASP A 84 15.17 8.34 0.91
CA ASP A 84 16.56 7.84 0.94
C ASP A 84 16.60 6.31 0.80
N VAL A 85 16.90 5.83 -0.41
CA VAL A 85 17.02 4.40 -0.70
C VAL A 85 18.11 3.73 0.12
N SER A 86 19.19 4.45 0.46
CA SER A 86 20.29 3.90 1.28
C SER A 86 19.86 3.67 2.73
N ALA A 87 18.97 4.52 3.25
CA ALA A 87 18.37 4.30 4.57
C ALA A 87 17.50 3.04 4.58
N ILE A 88 16.68 2.82 3.54
CA ILE A 88 15.91 1.57 3.38
C ILE A 88 16.86 0.37 3.36
N GLU A 89 17.91 0.41 2.52
CA GLU A 89 18.84 -0.69 2.35
C GLU A 89 19.55 -1.07 3.66
N SER A 90 19.92 -0.09 4.47
CA SER A 90 20.60 -0.30 5.76
C SER A 90 19.74 -1.05 6.80
N LEU A 91 18.42 -1.01 6.65
CA LEU A 91 17.45 -1.64 7.53
C LEU A 91 17.01 -3.05 7.08
N VAL A 92 17.48 -3.51 5.91
CA VAL A 92 17.13 -4.86 5.42
C VAL A 92 17.75 -5.92 6.30
N LYS A 93 16.89 -6.81 6.82
CA LYS A 93 17.23 -7.95 7.68
C LYS A 93 16.85 -9.27 6.98
N PRO A 94 17.37 -10.42 7.42
CA PRO A 94 16.99 -11.73 6.83
C PRO A 94 15.47 -12.00 6.85
N GLN A 95 14.76 -11.49 7.86
CA GLN A 95 13.32 -11.63 8.01
C GLN A 95 12.52 -10.52 7.30
N THR A 96 13.15 -9.55 6.65
CA THR A 96 12.45 -8.49 5.90
C THR A 96 11.69 -9.11 4.73
N LYS A 97 10.41 -8.78 4.60
CA LYS A 97 9.51 -9.28 3.55
C LYS A 97 9.00 -8.19 2.62
N ALA A 98 8.90 -6.96 3.12
CA ALA A 98 8.33 -5.87 2.34
C ALA A 98 8.92 -4.52 2.69
N VAL A 99 8.80 -3.60 1.72
CA VAL A 99 8.91 -2.16 1.92
C VAL A 99 7.53 -1.56 1.68
N PHE A 100 7.01 -0.82 2.66
CA PHE A 100 5.73 -0.11 2.60
C PHE A 100 5.99 1.39 2.47
N VAL A 101 5.65 1.95 1.32
CA VAL A 101 5.87 3.36 0.99
C VAL A 101 4.55 4.09 0.89
N GLU A 102 4.40 5.21 1.58
CA GLU A 102 3.37 6.20 1.31
C GLU A 102 4.01 7.35 0.53
N THR A 103 3.48 7.70 -0.65
CA THR A 103 4.08 8.77 -1.47
C THR A 103 3.07 9.45 -2.40
N PRO A 104 2.89 10.78 -2.30
CA PRO A 104 3.43 11.66 -1.25
C PRO A 104 2.91 11.28 0.14
N THR A 105 3.72 11.54 1.18
CA THR A 105 3.36 11.21 2.57
C THR A 105 2.31 12.17 3.15
N ASN A 106 1.67 11.77 4.23
CA ASN A 106 0.74 12.60 4.99
C ASN A 106 1.20 12.74 6.46
N PRO A 107 1.54 13.96 6.96
CA PRO A 107 1.22 15.26 6.36
C PRO A 107 2.37 15.96 5.60
N MET A 108 3.59 15.43 5.62
CA MET A 108 4.79 16.20 5.20
C MET A 108 4.96 16.29 3.68
N MET A 109 4.17 15.55 2.89
CA MET A 109 4.21 15.55 1.42
C MET A 109 5.59 15.14 0.84
N GLN A 110 6.32 14.30 1.55
CA GLN A 110 7.58 13.75 1.07
C GLN A 110 7.33 12.82 -0.13
N VAL A 111 8.24 12.86 -1.10
CA VAL A 111 8.13 12.08 -2.34
C VAL A 111 9.23 11.04 -2.42
N THR A 112 8.84 9.80 -2.66
CA THR A 112 9.76 8.66 -2.83
C THR A 112 9.90 8.32 -4.31
N ASP A 113 11.12 8.08 -4.79
CA ASP A 113 11.37 7.48 -6.11
C ASP A 113 11.00 5.99 -6.09
N ILE A 114 9.75 5.69 -6.47
CA ILE A 114 9.21 4.33 -6.49
C ILE A 114 10.08 3.40 -7.35
N ALA A 115 10.59 3.87 -8.49
CA ALA A 115 11.40 3.03 -9.38
C ALA A 115 12.76 2.69 -8.75
N ALA A 116 13.35 3.59 -7.99
CA ALA A 116 14.59 3.32 -7.24
C ALA A 116 14.36 2.30 -6.13
N VAL A 117 13.31 2.49 -5.32
CA VAL A 117 12.94 1.53 -4.26
C VAL A 117 12.57 0.17 -4.85
N SER A 118 11.87 0.13 -6.00
CA SER A 118 11.54 -1.12 -6.70
C SER A 118 12.78 -1.90 -7.11
N ARG A 119 13.82 -1.21 -7.61
CA ARG A 119 15.08 -1.89 -7.95
C ARG A 119 15.71 -2.54 -6.72
N LEU A 120 15.78 -1.83 -5.60
CA LEU A 120 16.28 -2.39 -4.34
C LEU A 120 15.42 -3.57 -3.86
N ALA A 121 14.10 -3.41 -3.83
CA ALA A 121 13.18 -4.45 -3.38
C ALA A 121 13.35 -5.74 -4.20
N LYS A 122 13.41 -5.64 -5.53
CA LYS A 122 13.65 -6.79 -6.42
C LYS A 122 15.00 -7.45 -6.19
N GLN A 123 16.07 -6.68 -6.00
CA GLN A 123 17.40 -7.23 -5.71
C GLN A 123 17.44 -8.01 -4.38
N ARG A 124 16.61 -7.61 -3.42
CA ARG A 124 16.53 -8.21 -2.08
C ARG A 124 15.40 -9.25 -1.94
N GLY A 125 14.60 -9.47 -2.99
CA GLY A 125 13.45 -10.39 -2.95
C GLY A 125 12.31 -9.91 -2.03
N LEU A 126 12.12 -8.58 -1.91
CA LEU A 126 11.12 -7.95 -1.07
C LEU A 126 9.91 -7.53 -1.90
N LEU A 127 8.73 -7.53 -1.30
CA LEU A 127 7.54 -6.90 -1.87
C LEU A 127 7.64 -5.38 -1.73
N LEU A 128 7.32 -4.65 -2.79
CA LEU A 128 7.12 -3.20 -2.73
C LEU A 128 5.63 -2.88 -2.72
N ILE A 129 5.16 -2.31 -1.62
CA ILE A 129 3.78 -1.88 -1.39
C ILE A 129 3.75 -0.36 -1.38
N VAL A 130 2.88 0.24 -2.17
CA VAL A 130 2.78 1.70 -2.27
C VAL A 130 1.35 2.17 -1.95
N ASP A 131 1.22 3.02 -0.94
CA ASP A 131 0.00 3.79 -0.72
C ASP A 131 0.03 5.04 -1.60
N ASN A 132 -0.82 5.03 -2.64
CA ASN A 132 -0.92 6.07 -3.67
C ASN A 132 -2.19 6.93 -3.49
N THR A 133 -2.71 7.00 -2.27
CA THR A 133 -4.00 7.65 -1.99
C THR A 133 -4.06 9.10 -2.48
N PHE A 134 -2.96 9.86 -2.36
CA PHE A 134 -2.96 11.29 -2.74
C PHE A 134 -2.93 11.52 -4.24
N LEU A 135 -2.17 10.73 -4.99
CA LEU A 135 -2.00 10.98 -6.43
C LEU A 135 -3.01 10.26 -7.30
N THR A 136 -3.55 9.14 -6.84
CA THR A 136 -4.48 8.31 -7.61
C THR A 136 -3.85 7.78 -8.92
N PRO A 137 -4.46 6.85 -9.66
CA PRO A 137 -3.92 6.35 -10.93
C PRO A 137 -3.87 7.39 -12.04
N TYR A 138 -4.47 8.56 -11.81
CA TYR A 138 -4.43 9.65 -12.77
C TYR A 138 -3.04 10.32 -12.84
N PHE A 139 -2.46 10.65 -11.68
CA PHE A 139 -1.16 11.32 -11.61
C PHE A 139 0.02 10.35 -11.45
N GLN A 140 -0.18 9.22 -10.80
CA GLN A 140 0.88 8.25 -10.52
C GLN A 140 0.34 6.83 -10.60
N ARG A 141 1.07 5.93 -11.26
CA ARG A 141 0.76 4.50 -11.37
C ARG A 141 1.91 3.67 -10.82
N PRO A 142 1.93 3.38 -9.53
CA PRO A 142 3.04 2.68 -8.87
C PRO A 142 3.36 1.32 -9.47
N LEU A 143 2.35 0.56 -9.93
CA LEU A 143 2.57 -0.74 -10.56
C LEU A 143 3.43 -0.63 -11.82
N THR A 144 3.27 0.45 -12.62
CA THR A 144 4.10 0.68 -13.82
C THR A 144 5.52 1.12 -13.47
N LEU A 145 5.75 1.58 -12.26
CA LEU A 145 7.06 1.96 -11.70
C LEU A 145 7.73 0.80 -10.96
N GLY A 146 7.05 -0.35 -10.89
CA GLY A 146 7.59 -1.60 -10.37
C GLY A 146 7.16 -1.97 -8.97
N ALA A 147 6.15 -1.29 -8.38
CA ALA A 147 5.50 -1.77 -7.18
C ALA A 147 4.75 -3.09 -7.46
N ASP A 148 4.65 -3.93 -6.43
CA ASP A 148 3.92 -5.20 -6.49
C ASP A 148 2.47 -5.03 -6.08
N ILE A 149 2.22 -4.14 -5.11
CA ILE A 149 0.89 -3.86 -4.58
C ILE A 149 0.71 -2.34 -4.46
N VAL A 150 -0.45 -1.85 -4.85
CA VAL A 150 -0.85 -0.46 -4.65
C VAL A 150 -2.11 -0.37 -3.81
N ILE A 151 -2.11 0.52 -2.84
CA ILE A 151 -3.26 0.87 -2.02
C ILE A 151 -3.78 2.25 -2.42
N GLN A 152 -5.09 2.39 -2.43
CA GLN A 152 -5.77 3.65 -2.65
C GLN A 152 -6.97 3.76 -1.73
N ALA A 153 -7.07 4.87 -1.02
CA ALA A 153 -8.24 5.22 -0.24
C ALA A 153 -8.82 6.53 -0.77
N PRO A 154 -9.54 6.51 -1.91
CA PRO A 154 -10.06 7.72 -2.50
C PRO A 154 -11.01 8.39 -1.49
N ALA A 155 -10.56 9.52 -0.94
CA ALA A 155 -11.45 10.41 -0.20
C ALA A 155 -12.34 11.08 -1.24
N PHE A 156 -13.60 10.67 -1.35
CA PHE A 156 -14.60 11.41 -2.10
C PHE A 156 -14.80 12.77 -1.42
N ARG A 157 -13.99 13.76 -1.77
CA ARG A 157 -14.37 15.15 -1.53
C ARG A 157 -15.55 15.41 -2.43
N ARG A 158 -16.73 15.59 -1.81
CA ARG A 158 -17.88 16.17 -2.48
C ARG A 158 -17.42 17.55 -2.98
N LEU A 159 -17.12 17.66 -4.26
CA LEU A 159 -16.99 18.95 -4.93
C LEU A 159 -18.42 19.50 -4.96
N THR A 160 -18.81 20.25 -3.92
CA THR A 160 -19.96 21.16 -4.03
C THR A 160 -19.50 22.25 -4.97
N ALA A 161 -19.96 22.17 -6.23
CA ALA A 161 -19.94 23.35 -7.09
C ALA A 161 -20.73 24.45 -6.37
N GLY A 162 -20.01 25.53 -5.99
CA GLY A 162 -20.64 26.78 -5.58
C GLY A 162 -21.21 27.50 -6.80
#